data_3de8c02ef1679149cdfadb21356fd218
#
_entry.id   3de8c02ef1679149cdfadb21356fd218
#
_cell.length_a   1.000
_cell.length_b   1.000
_cell.length_c   1.000
_cell.angle_alpha   90.00
_cell.angle_beta   90.00
_cell.angle_gamma   90.00
#
_symmetry.space_group_name_H-M   'P 1'
#
loop_
_entity.id
_entity.type
_entity.pdbx_description
1 polymer ?
#
loop_
_entity_poly.entity_id
_entity_poly.type
_entity_poly.pdbx_seq_one_letter_code
_entity_poly.pdbx_strand_id
1 'polypeptide(L)'
;MKYKSIIISILSLLLLSCTGRFEYLNTNPNQVNQEQMQANNYIVGTKVVALQSLVIPVQEHQYQFQESLMGNPFAGYMGSTVDTWQARWETFNPSGDWRRTTFTDVMTNFYAPYRGILNGTDDEVAVAFANLFRVAVMQRLTDAYGPIPYSNVLTNEKVTVKYDSQQDVYSAMFKELDAAIKAFSDNLSTPSSSWAKYDRVYYGDISKWLKYANSLKLRMAMRVSYVAPELAREKASEAAASGALIITNADNAYIHPVENKLALIYNDWNDHRAAADIISYMNGYKDPRREKMFIKNHPSANEESERKYAGLRIGSTVSKKSAFVDGYSNMAVSSGDPLLWMNAAETNFLLSEYELRFTKDNAKAKEYYEQGVILSFEERGATGAEDYLSNTTDTPELYIDPLGNYSAERKMSECKTAWETVSDEEGHLEQIITQKWIAIFPLGNEAWAEYRRTGYPKLLPAVQNLGPDKLDLDHHARRLVYPVEEYTSNGVNLNEAISILGSESSSGGGDAMSTRLWWDVKPY
;
A
#
# COMPACT_ATOMS: atom_id res chain seq x y z
N MET A 1 73.98 -33.24 10.28
CA MET A 1 72.65 -33.14 10.88
C MET A 1 72.37 -31.76 11.51
N LYS A 2 73.32 -31.09 12.14
CA LYS A 2 73.08 -29.77 12.82
C LYS A 2 72.65 -28.62 11.87
N TYR A 3 73.15 -28.58 10.63
CA TYR A 3 72.77 -27.49 9.70
C TYR A 3 71.37 -27.64 9.09
N LYS A 4 70.83 -28.86 8.97
CA LYS A 4 69.45 -29.09 8.50
C LYS A 4 68.42 -28.63 9.53
N SER A 5 68.68 -28.82 10.84
CA SER A 5 67.80 -28.37 11.92
C SER A 5 67.75 -26.83 12.02
N ILE A 6 68.89 -26.14 11.82
CA ILE A 6 68.97 -24.69 11.83
C ILE A 6 68.20 -24.07 10.65
N ILE A 7 68.31 -24.65 9.44
CA ILE A 7 67.57 -24.18 8.26
C ILE A 7 66.08 -24.37 8.42
N ILE A 8 65.63 -25.48 9.01
CA ILE A 8 64.20 -25.73 9.27
C ILE A 8 63.65 -24.76 10.34
N SER A 9 64.44 -24.43 11.37
CA SER A 9 64.03 -23.44 12.38
C SER A 9 63.96 -22.02 11.85
N ILE A 10 64.85 -21.63 10.94
CA ILE A 10 64.83 -20.31 10.29
C ILE A 10 63.66 -20.23 9.31
N LEU A 11 63.35 -21.30 8.55
CA LEU A 11 62.21 -21.35 7.67
C LEU A 11 60.88 -21.29 8.41
N SER A 12 60.77 -21.92 9.59
CA SER A 12 59.57 -21.85 10.47
C SER A 12 59.37 -20.45 11.06
N LEU A 13 60.45 -19.74 11.40
CA LEU A 13 60.37 -18.35 11.89
C LEU A 13 59.97 -17.34 10.79
N LEU A 14 60.33 -17.59 9.55
CA LEU A 14 59.94 -16.77 8.39
C LEU A 14 58.46 -16.95 8.03
N LEU A 15 57.86 -18.10 8.29
CA LEU A 15 56.43 -18.35 8.07
C LEU A 15 55.54 -17.71 9.14
N LEU A 16 56.01 -17.43 10.33
CA LEU A 16 55.28 -16.74 11.39
C LEU A 16 55.29 -15.20 11.27
N SER A 17 56.22 -14.65 10.47
CA SER A 17 56.37 -13.20 10.32
C SER A 17 55.38 -12.55 9.33
N CYS A 18 54.78 -13.34 8.42
CA CYS A 18 53.89 -12.77 7.39
C CYS A 18 52.44 -12.61 7.78
N THR A 19 51.98 -13.20 8.91
CA THR A 19 50.57 -13.17 9.30
C THR A 19 50.22 -11.99 10.22
N GLY A 20 51.21 -11.38 10.88
CA GLY A 20 50.96 -10.30 11.87
C GLY A 20 50.47 -8.95 11.29
N ARG A 21 50.49 -8.78 9.97
CA ARG A 21 49.94 -7.63 9.27
C ARG A 21 48.77 -7.95 8.34
N PHE A 22 48.34 -9.20 8.31
CA PHE A 22 47.31 -9.64 7.39
C PHE A 22 45.98 -8.97 7.66
N GLU A 23 45.59 -8.77 8.92
CA GLU A 23 44.39 -8.02 9.32
C GLU A 23 44.51 -6.56 8.93
N TYR A 24 45.64 -5.90 9.19
CA TYR A 24 45.86 -4.51 8.82
C TYR A 24 45.85 -4.26 7.30
N LEU A 25 46.46 -5.16 6.51
CA LEU A 25 46.52 -5.05 5.06
C LEU A 25 45.20 -5.40 4.37
N ASN A 26 44.37 -6.22 5.01
CA ASN A 26 43.03 -6.58 4.52
C ASN A 26 41.91 -5.69 5.11
N THR A 27 42.23 -4.78 6.02
CA THR A 27 41.25 -3.81 6.51
C THR A 27 41.19 -2.64 5.52
N ASN A 28 40.08 -2.50 4.83
CA ASN A 28 39.84 -1.33 4.00
C ASN A 28 39.67 -0.10 4.92
N PRO A 29 40.59 0.90 4.90
CA PRO A 29 40.51 2.06 5.79
C PRO A 29 39.26 2.93 5.56
N ASN A 30 38.57 2.73 4.43
CA ASN A 30 37.31 3.38 4.10
C ASN A 30 36.07 2.52 4.46
N GLN A 31 36.29 1.33 5.01
CA GLN A 31 35.22 0.45 5.45
C GLN A 31 34.88 0.73 6.92
N VAL A 32 33.64 1.03 7.21
CA VAL A 32 33.13 1.22 8.57
C VAL A 32 33.42 -0.05 9.38
N ASN A 33 34.18 0.07 10.49
CA ASN A 33 34.47 -1.07 11.35
C ASN A 33 33.27 -1.43 12.24
N GLN A 34 33.31 -2.62 12.88
CA GLN A 34 32.21 -3.09 13.74
C GLN A 34 31.86 -2.12 14.87
N GLU A 35 32.87 -1.49 15.46
CA GLU A 35 32.71 -0.52 16.54
C GLU A 35 31.99 0.77 16.05
N GLN A 36 32.35 1.24 14.87
CA GLN A 36 31.69 2.36 14.19
C GLN A 36 30.27 1.99 13.75
N MET A 37 30.02 0.74 13.35
CA MET A 37 28.70 0.23 12.99
C MET A 37 27.77 0.09 14.21
N GLN A 38 28.32 -0.22 15.39
CA GLN A 38 27.56 -0.26 16.65
C GLN A 38 27.30 1.16 17.17
N ALA A 39 28.18 2.13 16.85
CA ALA A 39 28.01 3.50 17.28
C ALA A 39 26.67 4.07 16.77
N ASN A 40 25.91 4.71 17.66
CA ASN A 40 24.62 5.32 17.36
C ASN A 40 23.55 4.38 16.81
N ASN A 41 23.59 3.10 17.12
CA ASN A 41 22.67 2.08 16.56
C ASN A 41 22.62 2.07 15.02
N TYR A 42 23.74 2.36 14.35
CA TYR A 42 23.79 2.46 12.88
C TYR A 42 23.31 1.18 12.19
N ILE A 43 23.69 0.01 12.72
CA ILE A 43 23.30 -1.31 12.15
C ILE A 43 21.77 -1.47 12.13
N VAL A 44 21.09 -1.13 13.21
CA VAL A 44 19.64 -1.23 13.33
C VAL A 44 18.95 -0.09 12.58
N GLY A 45 19.43 1.12 12.78
CA GLY A 45 18.83 2.33 12.22
C GLY A 45 18.77 2.34 10.69
N THR A 46 19.82 1.89 10.00
CA THR A 46 19.84 1.80 8.54
C THR A 46 18.81 0.78 8.01
N LYS A 47 18.55 -0.28 8.75
CA LYS A 47 17.55 -1.28 8.40
C LYS A 47 16.13 -0.81 8.69
N VAL A 48 15.94 -0.01 9.74
CA VAL A 48 14.66 0.70 10.00
C VAL A 48 14.32 1.61 8.82
N VAL A 49 15.28 2.43 8.34
CA VAL A 49 15.10 3.26 7.13
C VAL A 49 14.72 2.41 5.91
N ALA A 50 15.42 1.29 5.71
CA ALA A 50 15.13 0.40 4.58
C ALA A 50 13.71 -0.16 4.65
N LEU A 51 13.26 -0.65 5.82
CA LEU A 51 11.92 -1.19 6.00
C LEU A 51 10.83 -0.11 5.86
N GLN A 52 11.02 1.07 6.45
CA GLN A 52 10.10 2.20 6.26
C GLN A 52 9.92 2.55 4.79
N SER A 53 11.01 2.51 4.02
CA SER A 53 10.99 2.82 2.58
C SER A 53 10.23 1.79 1.72
N LEU A 54 9.78 0.68 2.31
CA LEU A 54 9.02 -0.39 1.63
C LEU A 54 7.54 -0.44 2.03
N VAL A 55 7.12 0.22 3.11
CA VAL A 55 5.70 0.26 3.51
C VAL A 55 4.86 0.89 2.40
N ILE A 56 5.23 2.09 1.96
CA ILE A 56 4.88 2.63 0.64
C ILE A 56 6.22 2.91 -0.04
N PRO A 57 6.52 2.29 -1.18
CA PRO A 57 7.82 2.42 -1.81
C PRO A 57 8.21 3.87 -2.09
N VAL A 58 9.41 4.28 -1.69
CA VAL A 58 9.92 5.64 -1.96
C VAL A 58 10.79 5.71 -3.21
N GLN A 59 11.25 4.58 -3.73
CA GLN A 59 12.03 4.48 -4.96
C GLN A 59 11.07 4.47 -6.16
N GLU A 60 11.36 5.25 -7.21
CA GLU A 60 10.46 5.51 -8.34
C GLU A 60 9.94 4.26 -9.04
N HIS A 61 10.82 3.34 -9.42
CA HIS A 61 10.39 2.12 -10.12
C HIS A 61 9.58 1.19 -9.22
N GLN A 62 9.97 1.04 -7.94
CA GLN A 62 9.21 0.23 -7.01
C GLN A 62 7.81 0.81 -6.78
N TYR A 63 7.70 2.13 -6.60
CA TYR A 63 6.41 2.79 -6.49
C TYR A 63 5.60 2.65 -7.78
N GLN A 64 6.24 2.89 -8.93
CA GLN A 64 5.56 2.80 -10.20
C GLN A 64 4.94 1.41 -10.42
N PHE A 65 5.69 0.34 -10.19
CA PHE A 65 5.19 -1.02 -10.40
C PHE A 65 4.17 -1.46 -9.35
N GLN A 66 4.37 -1.08 -8.09
CA GLN A 66 3.53 -1.58 -6.99
C GLN A 66 2.29 -0.72 -6.72
N GLU A 67 2.30 0.55 -7.09
CA GLU A 67 1.16 1.47 -6.91
C GLU A 67 0.65 2.03 -8.23
N SER A 68 1.50 2.74 -9.01
CA SER A 68 1.02 3.50 -10.16
C SER A 68 0.48 2.65 -11.30
N LEU A 69 1.11 1.49 -11.57
CA LEU A 69 0.74 0.60 -12.67
C LEU A 69 -0.23 -0.52 -12.26
N MET A 70 -0.43 -0.75 -10.96
CA MET A 70 -1.25 -1.85 -10.47
C MET A 70 -2.35 -1.37 -9.52
N GLY A 71 -2.03 -0.90 -8.32
CA GLY A 71 -3.01 -0.47 -7.33
C GLY A 71 -3.87 0.70 -7.81
N ASN A 72 -3.26 1.75 -8.34
CA ASN A 72 -3.96 2.94 -8.79
C ASN A 72 -4.96 2.70 -9.94
N PRO A 73 -4.61 1.96 -11.01
CA PRO A 73 -5.59 1.62 -12.03
C PRO A 73 -6.77 0.80 -11.49
N PHE A 74 -6.51 -0.24 -10.72
CA PHE A 74 -7.58 -1.08 -10.16
C PHE A 74 -8.46 -0.37 -9.13
N ALA A 75 -7.93 0.70 -8.52
CA ALA A 75 -8.70 1.57 -7.63
C ALA A 75 -9.44 2.70 -8.35
N GLY A 76 -9.30 2.85 -9.67
CA GLY A 76 -9.88 3.96 -10.41
C GLY A 76 -9.23 5.31 -10.10
N TYR A 77 -7.92 5.33 -9.75
CA TYR A 77 -7.20 6.56 -9.40
C TYR A 77 -6.39 7.14 -10.56
N MET A 78 -5.57 6.34 -11.21
CA MET A 78 -4.68 6.78 -12.28
C MET A 78 -4.63 5.72 -13.37
N GLY A 79 -4.55 6.12 -14.65
CA GLY A 79 -4.38 5.24 -15.80
C GLY A 79 -3.10 5.55 -16.58
N SER A 80 -2.60 4.57 -17.36
CA SER A 80 -1.37 4.69 -18.14
C SER A 80 -1.57 5.51 -19.43
N THR A 81 -0.58 6.35 -19.74
CA THR A 81 -0.51 7.14 -20.98
C THR A 81 0.53 6.62 -21.96
N VAL A 82 1.20 5.50 -21.67
CA VAL A 82 2.33 5.03 -22.46
C VAL A 82 1.88 4.12 -23.60
N ASP A 83 2.04 4.58 -24.82
CA ASP A 83 1.61 3.91 -26.05
C ASP A 83 2.45 2.68 -26.44
N THR A 84 3.68 2.57 -25.91
CA THR A 84 4.57 1.44 -26.17
C THR A 84 4.35 0.25 -25.21
N TRP A 85 3.59 0.43 -24.12
CA TRP A 85 3.31 -0.63 -23.17
C TRP A 85 2.13 -1.50 -23.63
N GLN A 86 2.43 -2.64 -24.25
CA GLN A 86 1.44 -3.57 -24.76
C GLN A 86 0.94 -4.57 -23.70
N ALA A 87 1.72 -4.80 -22.65
CA ALA A 87 1.42 -5.73 -21.56
C ALA A 87 1.33 -4.95 -20.24
N ARG A 88 0.11 -4.82 -19.68
CA ARG A 88 -0.16 -3.98 -18.50
C ARG A 88 -1.09 -4.68 -17.52
N TRP A 89 -1.02 -4.31 -16.25
CA TRP A 89 -2.01 -4.76 -15.26
C TRP A 89 -3.42 -4.31 -15.62
N GLU A 90 -3.60 -3.05 -16.00
CA GLU A 90 -4.91 -2.47 -16.33
C GLU A 90 -5.58 -3.04 -17.59
N THR A 91 -4.86 -3.82 -18.39
CA THR A 91 -5.39 -4.62 -19.51
C THR A 91 -5.29 -6.13 -19.25
N PHE A 92 -5.02 -6.51 -18.01
CA PHE A 92 -5.01 -7.87 -17.45
C PHE A 92 -3.99 -8.83 -18.10
N ASN A 93 -2.95 -8.30 -18.74
CA ASN A 93 -1.89 -9.08 -19.41
C ASN A 93 -0.47 -8.64 -19.01
N PRO A 94 -0.14 -8.47 -17.70
CA PRO A 94 1.14 -7.95 -17.26
C PRO A 94 2.30 -8.80 -17.75
N SER A 95 3.44 -8.16 -18.06
CA SER A 95 4.68 -8.87 -18.41
C SER A 95 5.26 -9.63 -17.20
N GLY A 96 6.20 -10.56 -17.48
CA GLY A 96 6.92 -11.29 -16.43
C GLY A 96 7.64 -10.35 -15.46
N ASP A 97 8.32 -9.32 -15.96
CA ASP A 97 9.04 -8.36 -15.13
C ASP A 97 8.11 -7.60 -14.19
N TRP A 98 6.91 -7.21 -14.64
CA TRP A 98 5.93 -6.54 -13.80
C TRP A 98 5.43 -7.46 -12.67
N ARG A 99 5.21 -8.75 -12.96
CA ARG A 99 4.84 -9.75 -11.93
C ARG A 99 5.96 -9.94 -10.92
N ARG A 100 7.22 -10.05 -11.38
CA ARG A 100 8.40 -10.20 -10.51
C ARG A 100 8.51 -9.02 -9.53
N THR A 101 8.40 -7.79 -10.02
CA THR A 101 8.57 -6.58 -9.20
C THR A 101 7.49 -6.44 -8.13
N THR A 102 6.28 -6.89 -8.38
CA THR A 102 5.18 -6.80 -7.42
C THR A 102 5.17 -7.90 -6.36
N PHE A 103 5.93 -8.99 -6.54
CA PHE A 103 6.01 -10.11 -5.59
C PHE A 103 7.44 -10.40 -5.14
N THR A 104 8.30 -10.91 -6.05
CA THR A 104 9.64 -11.41 -5.72
C THR A 104 10.53 -10.30 -5.17
N ASP A 105 10.50 -9.12 -5.79
CA ASP A 105 11.33 -7.99 -5.32
C ASP A 105 10.83 -7.47 -3.96
N VAL A 106 9.51 -7.48 -3.69
CA VAL A 106 8.96 -7.13 -2.37
C VAL A 106 9.49 -8.07 -1.30
N MET A 107 9.38 -9.38 -1.52
CA MET A 107 9.85 -10.41 -0.58
C MET A 107 11.37 -10.29 -0.32
N THR A 108 12.15 -10.19 -1.38
CA THR A 108 13.63 -10.15 -1.30
C THR A 108 14.10 -8.87 -0.58
N ASN A 109 13.57 -7.71 -0.96
CA ASN A 109 13.98 -6.43 -0.39
C ASN A 109 13.56 -6.28 1.07
N PHE A 110 12.44 -6.89 1.46
CA PHE A 110 11.93 -6.80 2.83
C PHE A 110 12.70 -7.70 3.80
N TYR A 111 12.87 -8.99 3.50
CA TYR A 111 13.37 -9.95 4.50
C TYR A 111 14.86 -9.81 4.82
N ALA A 112 15.68 -9.24 3.96
CA ALA A 112 17.09 -9.01 4.25
C ALA A 112 17.30 -8.00 5.40
N PRO A 113 16.74 -6.76 5.36
CA PRO A 113 16.83 -5.82 6.47
C PRO A 113 16.05 -6.28 7.71
N TYR A 114 14.90 -6.96 7.56
CA TYR A 114 14.12 -7.50 8.66
C TYR A 114 14.94 -8.48 9.51
N ARG A 115 15.54 -9.51 8.89
CA ARG A 115 16.48 -10.43 9.58
C ARG A 115 17.63 -9.69 10.24
N GLY A 116 18.13 -8.66 9.58
CA GLY A 116 19.22 -7.86 10.08
C GLY A 116 18.89 -7.08 11.36
N ILE A 117 17.63 -6.71 11.59
CA ILE A 117 17.18 -6.15 12.87
C ILE A 117 17.10 -7.27 13.92
N LEU A 118 16.38 -8.35 13.63
CA LEU A 118 16.19 -9.45 14.58
C LEU A 118 17.50 -10.07 15.09
N ASN A 119 18.53 -10.12 14.21
CA ASN A 119 19.84 -10.67 14.57
C ASN A 119 20.80 -9.60 15.13
N GLY A 120 20.44 -8.32 15.05
CA GLY A 120 21.35 -7.22 15.38
C GLY A 120 21.07 -6.54 16.72
N THR A 121 19.95 -6.86 17.39
CA THR A 121 19.57 -6.22 18.64
C THR A 121 18.56 -7.04 19.42
N ASP A 122 18.63 -6.91 20.76
CA ASP A 122 17.61 -7.39 21.71
C ASP A 122 16.66 -6.26 22.16
N ASP A 123 16.75 -5.06 21.55
CA ASP A 123 15.87 -3.93 21.84
C ASP A 123 14.43 -4.26 21.40
N GLU A 124 13.53 -4.41 22.36
CA GLU A 124 12.13 -4.79 22.14
C GLU A 124 11.40 -3.78 21.24
N VAL A 125 11.72 -2.49 21.32
CA VAL A 125 11.13 -1.44 20.49
C VAL A 125 11.59 -1.59 19.04
N ALA A 126 12.87 -1.87 18.80
CA ALA A 126 13.39 -2.09 17.46
C ALA A 126 12.79 -3.35 16.82
N VAL A 127 12.62 -4.41 17.58
CA VAL A 127 11.94 -5.65 17.13
C VAL A 127 10.46 -5.38 16.87
N ALA A 128 9.78 -4.59 17.71
CA ALA A 128 8.39 -4.17 17.49
C ALA A 128 8.23 -3.38 16.18
N PHE A 129 9.17 -2.48 15.85
CA PHE A 129 9.18 -1.80 14.55
C PHE A 129 9.35 -2.77 13.38
N ALA A 130 10.28 -3.71 13.48
CA ALA A 130 10.48 -4.69 12.42
C ALA A 130 9.18 -5.48 12.16
N ASN A 131 8.51 -5.93 13.22
CA ASN A 131 7.24 -6.66 13.12
C ASN A 131 6.10 -5.79 12.58
N LEU A 132 5.97 -4.54 13.05
CA LEU A 132 4.99 -3.59 12.54
C LEU A 132 5.15 -3.36 11.03
N PHE A 133 6.39 -3.13 10.55
CA PHE A 133 6.65 -2.95 9.12
C PHE A 133 6.43 -4.24 8.33
N ARG A 134 6.72 -5.41 8.93
CA ARG A 134 6.38 -6.70 8.31
C ARG A 134 4.88 -6.80 8.08
N VAL A 135 4.06 -6.51 9.09
CA VAL A 135 2.61 -6.51 8.95
C VAL A 135 2.16 -5.53 7.87
N ALA A 136 2.65 -4.27 7.90
CA ALA A 136 2.25 -3.24 6.95
C ALA A 136 2.57 -3.59 5.48
N VAL A 137 3.74 -4.19 5.22
CA VAL A 137 4.15 -4.59 3.85
C VAL A 137 3.45 -5.88 3.42
N MET A 138 3.41 -6.90 4.29
CA MET A 138 2.86 -8.21 3.93
C MET A 138 1.34 -8.23 3.88
N GLN A 139 0.65 -7.33 4.60
CA GLN A 139 -0.79 -7.11 4.42
C GLN A 139 -1.10 -6.71 2.98
N ARG A 140 -0.36 -5.74 2.43
CA ARG A 140 -0.53 -5.31 1.04
C ARG A 140 -0.24 -6.45 0.05
N LEU A 141 0.80 -7.25 0.33
CA LEU A 141 1.18 -8.37 -0.53
C LEU A 141 0.13 -9.49 -0.51
N THR A 142 -0.32 -9.92 0.67
CA THR A 142 -1.37 -10.96 0.77
C THR A 142 -2.72 -10.47 0.24
N ASP A 143 -3.04 -9.17 0.40
CA ASP A 143 -4.24 -8.56 -0.18
C ASP A 143 -4.19 -8.50 -1.71
N ALA A 144 -3.00 -8.56 -2.31
CA ALA A 144 -2.85 -8.63 -3.75
C ALA A 144 -2.84 -10.08 -4.29
N TYR A 145 -2.27 -11.04 -3.55
CA TYR A 145 -2.00 -12.38 -4.07
C TYR A 145 -2.79 -13.51 -3.41
N GLY A 146 -3.24 -13.34 -2.16
CA GLY A 146 -3.79 -14.39 -1.30
C GLY A 146 -2.69 -15.09 -0.52
N PRO A 147 -2.50 -16.42 -0.62
CA PRO A 147 -1.42 -17.14 0.04
C PRO A 147 -0.04 -16.56 -0.29
N ILE A 148 0.80 -16.38 0.73
CA ILE A 148 2.19 -15.92 0.60
C ILE A 148 3.12 -16.69 1.53
N PRO A 149 4.42 -16.80 1.26
CA PRO A 149 5.40 -17.25 2.25
C PRO A 149 5.44 -16.26 3.41
N TYR A 150 5.08 -16.68 4.62
CA TYR A 150 5.03 -15.82 5.81
C TYR A 150 5.71 -16.48 7.01
N SER A 151 5.12 -17.50 7.62
CA SER A 151 5.60 -18.10 8.87
C SER A 151 6.96 -18.82 8.71
N ASN A 152 7.20 -19.40 7.54
CA ASN A 152 8.35 -20.28 7.31
C ASN A 152 9.58 -19.57 6.71
N VAL A 153 9.48 -18.27 6.41
CA VAL A 153 10.57 -17.54 5.71
C VAL A 153 11.84 -17.43 6.56
N LEU A 154 11.71 -17.39 7.89
CA LEU A 154 12.85 -17.20 8.80
C LEU A 154 13.40 -18.50 9.38
N THR A 155 12.60 -19.55 9.40
CA THR A 155 12.92 -20.82 10.07
C THR A 155 13.53 -21.84 9.13
N ASN A 156 13.49 -21.58 7.82
CA ASN A 156 13.89 -22.56 6.81
C ASN A 156 15.22 -22.16 6.17
N GLU A 157 16.24 -23.03 6.28
CA GLU A 157 17.51 -22.91 5.57
C GLU A 157 17.38 -23.26 4.08
N LYS A 158 16.20 -23.74 3.65
CA LYS A 158 15.95 -24.14 2.26
C LYS A 158 15.69 -22.93 1.38
N VAL A 159 16.09 -23.03 0.13
CA VAL A 159 15.82 -22.05 -0.91
C VAL A 159 14.30 -21.96 -1.23
N THR A 160 13.58 -23.08 -1.02
CA THR A 160 12.15 -23.18 -1.27
C THR A 160 11.36 -23.01 0.03
N VAL A 161 10.36 -22.11 0.05
CA VAL A 161 9.59 -21.78 1.24
C VAL A 161 8.11 -22.09 1.00
N LYS A 162 7.46 -22.72 1.99
CA LYS A 162 6.01 -22.96 1.96
C LYS A 162 5.25 -21.65 2.06
N TYR A 163 4.12 -21.60 1.37
CA TYR A 163 3.13 -20.54 1.51
C TYR A 163 2.20 -20.86 2.67
N ASP A 164 1.78 -19.83 3.38
CA ASP A 164 0.69 -19.91 4.35
C ASP A 164 -0.62 -19.50 3.65
N SER A 165 -1.74 -20.05 4.09
CA SER A 165 -3.07 -19.60 3.67
C SER A 165 -3.27 -18.12 4.00
N GLN A 166 -4.14 -17.42 3.29
CA GLN A 166 -4.40 -16.01 3.60
C GLN A 166 -4.98 -15.85 5.02
N GLN A 167 -5.81 -16.79 5.47
CA GLN A 167 -6.33 -16.84 6.83
C GLN A 167 -5.21 -16.97 7.88
N ASP A 168 -4.23 -17.85 7.65
CA ASP A 168 -3.10 -18.04 8.56
C ASP A 168 -2.18 -16.83 8.59
N VAL A 169 -1.94 -16.20 7.42
CA VAL A 169 -1.18 -14.95 7.32
C VAL A 169 -1.84 -13.85 8.16
N TYR A 170 -3.16 -13.65 8.04
CA TYR A 170 -3.87 -12.65 8.85
C TYR A 170 -3.83 -12.97 10.34
N SER A 171 -3.96 -14.24 10.70
CA SER A 171 -3.85 -14.70 12.10
C SER A 171 -2.46 -14.44 12.69
N ALA A 172 -1.41 -14.66 11.92
CA ALA A 172 -0.03 -14.37 12.32
C ALA A 172 0.21 -12.86 12.44
N MET A 173 -0.26 -12.08 11.46
CA MET A 173 -0.13 -10.61 11.44
C MET A 173 -0.82 -9.96 12.66
N PHE A 174 -2.01 -10.43 13.06
CA PHE A 174 -2.67 -9.90 14.27
C PHE A 174 -1.84 -10.17 15.51
N LYS A 175 -1.27 -11.35 15.67
CA LYS A 175 -0.40 -11.69 16.81
C LYS A 175 0.86 -10.82 16.86
N GLU A 176 1.51 -10.63 15.72
CA GLU A 176 2.70 -9.78 15.62
C GLU A 176 2.37 -8.31 15.91
N LEU A 177 1.23 -7.85 15.44
CA LEU A 177 0.76 -6.48 15.68
C LEU A 177 0.37 -6.26 17.15
N ASP A 178 -0.30 -7.22 17.78
CA ASP A 178 -0.61 -7.18 19.22
C ASP A 178 0.67 -7.13 20.06
N ALA A 179 1.70 -7.91 19.70
CA ALA A 179 3.00 -7.88 20.37
C ALA A 179 3.72 -6.51 20.18
N ALA A 180 3.66 -5.94 18.98
CA ALA A 180 4.25 -4.63 18.71
C ALA A 180 3.51 -3.52 19.49
N ILE A 181 2.17 -3.54 19.51
CA ILE A 181 1.34 -2.61 20.28
C ILE A 181 1.72 -2.67 21.77
N LYS A 182 1.86 -3.89 22.32
CA LYS A 182 2.27 -4.07 23.71
C LYS A 182 3.66 -3.47 23.97
N ALA A 183 4.64 -3.75 23.11
CA ALA A 183 6.00 -3.23 23.28
C ALA A 183 6.04 -1.70 23.22
N PHE A 184 5.29 -1.07 22.29
CA PHE A 184 5.18 0.38 22.25
C PHE A 184 4.50 0.94 23.49
N SER A 185 3.41 0.32 23.97
CA SER A 185 2.69 0.76 25.16
C SER A 185 3.56 0.70 26.42
N ASP A 186 4.33 -0.37 26.57
CA ASP A 186 5.23 -0.56 27.73
C ASP A 186 6.41 0.43 27.71
N ASN A 187 6.73 1.01 26.55
CA ASN A 187 7.88 1.89 26.34
C ASN A 187 7.53 3.37 26.05
N LEU A 188 6.30 3.81 26.31
CA LEU A 188 5.86 5.20 26.09
C LEU A 188 6.72 6.26 26.81
N SER A 189 7.24 5.92 27.99
CA SER A 189 8.08 6.81 28.81
C SER A 189 9.57 6.69 28.51
N THR A 190 9.95 5.78 27.60
CA THR A 190 11.35 5.58 27.22
C THR A 190 11.80 6.76 26.34
N PRO A 191 12.90 7.46 26.70
CA PRO A 191 13.42 8.51 25.83
C PRO A 191 13.66 7.97 24.44
N SER A 192 13.40 8.80 23.40
CA SER A 192 13.64 8.37 22.02
C SER A 192 15.06 7.81 21.92
N SER A 193 15.15 6.57 21.49
CA SER A 193 16.41 5.86 21.41
C SER A 193 17.29 6.48 20.31
N SER A 194 18.58 6.11 20.31
CA SER A 194 19.53 6.59 19.30
C SER A 194 19.13 6.30 17.85
N TRP A 195 18.13 5.44 17.63
CA TRP A 195 17.59 5.15 16.29
C TRP A 195 16.46 6.13 15.86
N ALA A 196 15.95 6.99 16.76
CA ALA A 196 14.93 7.97 16.43
C ALA A 196 15.31 8.86 15.22
N LYS A 197 16.58 9.18 15.07
CA LYS A 197 17.10 9.91 13.90
C LYS A 197 16.96 9.16 12.57
N TYR A 198 16.70 7.87 12.59
CA TYR A 198 16.44 7.04 11.42
C TYR A 198 14.95 6.90 11.12
N ASP A 199 14.08 7.30 12.04
CA ASP A 199 12.64 7.31 11.84
C ASP A 199 12.22 8.53 11.02
N ARG A 200 11.80 8.29 9.80
CA ARG A 200 11.38 9.31 8.83
C ARG A 200 9.87 9.56 8.81
N VAL A 201 9.15 8.94 9.73
CA VAL A 201 7.68 9.08 9.83
C VAL A 201 7.31 9.93 11.03
N TYR A 202 7.72 9.51 12.22
CA TYR A 202 7.35 10.16 13.48
C TYR A 202 8.56 10.61 14.32
N TYR A 203 9.78 10.52 13.77
CA TYR A 203 10.99 11.01 14.40
C TYR A 203 11.24 10.47 15.82
N GLY A 204 10.83 9.21 16.05
CA GLY A 204 10.98 8.49 17.31
C GLY A 204 9.85 8.68 18.32
N ASP A 205 8.74 9.28 17.92
CA ASP A 205 7.55 9.40 18.78
C ASP A 205 6.82 8.06 18.88
N ILE A 206 7.08 7.32 19.95
CA ILE A 206 6.49 6.00 20.22
C ILE A 206 4.96 6.11 20.38
N SER A 207 4.44 7.23 20.90
CA SER A 207 3.00 7.41 21.08
C SER A 207 2.27 7.45 19.74
N LYS A 208 2.86 8.07 18.72
CA LYS A 208 2.33 8.09 17.37
C LYS A 208 2.46 6.73 16.67
N TRP A 209 3.54 6.00 16.92
CA TRP A 209 3.68 4.64 16.44
C TRP A 209 2.64 3.69 17.04
N LEU A 210 2.32 3.85 18.33
CA LEU A 210 1.23 3.12 18.97
C LEU A 210 -0.13 3.43 18.29
N LYS A 211 -0.38 4.70 17.95
CA LYS A 211 -1.59 5.10 17.21
C LYS A 211 -1.64 4.47 15.82
N TYR A 212 -0.52 4.49 15.09
CA TYR A 212 -0.43 3.85 13.77
C TYR A 212 -0.69 2.34 13.86
N ALA A 213 -0.08 1.64 14.82
CA ALA A 213 -0.25 0.21 15.01
C ALA A 213 -1.71 -0.18 15.31
N ASN A 214 -2.38 0.55 16.20
CA ASN A 214 -3.81 0.33 16.49
C ASN A 214 -4.71 0.66 15.29
N SER A 215 -4.39 1.72 14.53
CA SER A 215 -5.16 2.08 13.34
C SER A 215 -4.98 1.06 12.22
N LEU A 216 -3.77 0.49 12.06
CA LEU A 216 -3.52 -0.63 11.15
C LEU A 216 -4.29 -1.89 11.58
N LYS A 217 -4.36 -2.17 12.90
CA LYS A 217 -5.16 -3.26 13.46
C LYS A 217 -6.65 -3.09 13.11
N LEU A 218 -7.18 -1.87 13.22
CA LEU A 218 -8.55 -1.55 12.84
C LEU A 218 -8.77 -1.77 11.33
N ARG A 219 -7.87 -1.29 10.46
CA ARG A 219 -7.91 -1.53 9.00
C ARG A 219 -7.98 -3.02 8.69
N MET A 220 -7.08 -3.81 9.28
CA MET A 220 -7.04 -5.26 9.08
C MET A 220 -8.29 -5.97 9.61
N ALA A 221 -8.84 -5.55 10.75
CA ALA A 221 -10.07 -6.09 11.31
C ALA A 221 -11.25 -5.85 10.35
N MET A 222 -11.39 -4.62 9.83
CA MET A 222 -12.45 -4.32 8.87
C MET A 222 -12.26 -5.08 7.55
N ARG A 223 -11.02 -5.36 7.13
CA ARG A 223 -10.74 -6.18 5.93
C ARG A 223 -11.35 -7.56 6.01
N VAL A 224 -11.27 -8.23 7.15
CA VAL A 224 -11.79 -9.60 7.32
C VAL A 224 -13.25 -9.65 7.80
N SER A 225 -13.92 -8.51 7.87
CA SER A 225 -15.25 -8.37 8.50
C SER A 225 -16.37 -9.17 7.85
N TYR A 226 -16.25 -9.55 6.58
CA TYR A 226 -17.23 -10.40 5.91
C TYR A 226 -16.93 -11.90 6.06
N VAL A 227 -15.68 -12.30 6.06
CA VAL A 227 -15.27 -13.70 6.11
C VAL A 227 -15.12 -14.22 7.53
N ALA A 228 -14.69 -13.38 8.46
CA ALA A 228 -14.43 -13.72 9.87
C ALA A 228 -15.01 -12.63 10.81
N PRO A 229 -16.36 -12.45 10.84
CA PRO A 229 -17.00 -11.33 11.52
C PRO A 229 -16.74 -11.27 13.03
N GLU A 230 -16.60 -12.41 13.70
CA GLU A 230 -16.31 -12.43 15.14
C GLU A 230 -14.88 -11.97 15.44
N LEU A 231 -13.89 -12.45 14.69
CA LEU A 231 -12.51 -11.97 14.78
C LEU A 231 -12.43 -10.48 14.44
N ALA A 232 -13.12 -10.04 13.41
CA ALA A 232 -13.17 -8.64 13.01
C ALA A 232 -13.74 -7.76 14.13
N ARG A 233 -14.87 -8.19 14.74
CA ARG A 233 -15.49 -7.47 15.85
C ARG A 233 -14.55 -7.38 17.05
N GLU A 234 -13.91 -8.50 17.44
CA GLU A 234 -12.95 -8.54 18.54
C GLU A 234 -11.80 -7.55 18.30
N LYS A 235 -11.10 -7.66 17.18
CA LYS A 235 -9.92 -6.84 16.87
C LYS A 235 -10.25 -5.37 16.62
N ALA A 236 -11.39 -5.07 16.01
CA ALA A 236 -11.86 -3.71 15.84
C ALA A 236 -12.25 -3.07 17.19
N SER A 237 -12.95 -3.81 18.05
CA SER A 237 -13.30 -3.34 19.40
C SER A 237 -12.06 -3.06 20.26
N GLU A 238 -11.05 -3.96 20.23
CA GLU A 238 -9.77 -3.74 20.92
C GLU A 238 -9.10 -2.44 20.43
N ALA A 239 -9.04 -2.24 19.12
CA ALA A 239 -8.44 -1.05 18.52
C ALA A 239 -9.24 0.23 18.87
N ALA A 240 -10.56 0.22 18.74
CA ALA A 240 -11.43 1.36 19.06
C ALA A 240 -11.35 1.73 20.55
N ALA A 241 -11.27 0.75 21.47
CA ALA A 241 -11.18 0.98 22.90
C ALA A 241 -9.77 1.38 23.37
N SER A 242 -8.75 1.32 22.53
CA SER A 242 -7.35 1.58 22.91
C SER A 242 -7.08 3.02 23.36
N GLY A 243 -7.89 3.97 22.91
CA GLY A 243 -7.65 5.42 23.07
C GLY A 243 -6.42 5.93 22.32
N ALA A 244 -5.80 5.10 21.48
CA ALA A 244 -4.57 5.40 20.75
C ALA A 244 -4.74 5.05 19.26
N LEU A 245 -5.52 5.87 18.55
CA LEU A 245 -5.75 5.82 17.11
C LEU A 245 -5.30 7.11 16.43
N ILE A 246 -5.05 7.06 15.12
CA ILE A 246 -4.84 8.23 14.27
C ILE A 246 -6.22 8.88 14.02
N ILE A 247 -6.65 9.79 14.89
CA ILE A 247 -7.97 10.45 14.79
C ILE A 247 -7.87 11.94 14.51
N THR A 248 -6.68 12.50 14.44
CA THR A 248 -6.42 13.90 14.06
C THR A 248 -5.32 13.97 13.01
N ASN A 249 -5.33 15.01 12.18
CA ASN A 249 -4.31 15.20 11.12
C ASN A 249 -2.88 15.37 11.66
N ALA A 250 -2.72 15.75 12.93
CA ALA A 250 -1.42 15.83 13.60
C ALA A 250 -0.76 14.45 13.81
N ASP A 251 -1.56 13.38 13.75
CA ASP A 251 -1.11 12.00 13.94
C ASP A 251 -0.93 11.24 12.61
N ASN A 252 -1.24 11.87 11.46
CA ASN A 252 -1.13 11.22 10.16
C ASN A 252 0.26 10.60 9.95
N ALA A 253 0.28 9.37 9.43
CA ALA A 253 1.49 8.66 9.09
C ALA A 253 1.95 9.04 7.67
N TYR A 254 2.97 9.86 7.60
CA TYR A 254 3.65 10.24 6.37
C TYR A 254 5.12 9.90 6.45
N ILE A 255 5.66 9.22 5.43
CA ILE A 255 7.10 9.14 5.29
C ILE A 255 7.62 10.36 4.54
N HIS A 256 8.69 10.97 5.07
CA HIS A 256 9.37 12.11 4.48
C HIS A 256 10.64 11.64 3.74
N PRO A 257 10.57 11.33 2.43
CA PRO A 257 11.75 11.00 1.65
C PRO A 257 12.62 12.24 1.42
N VAL A 258 13.85 12.04 1.03
CA VAL A 258 14.73 13.16 0.61
C VAL A 258 14.14 13.87 -0.60
N GLU A 259 13.50 13.09 -1.50
CA GLU A 259 12.80 13.58 -2.67
C GLU A 259 11.62 12.64 -2.96
N ASN A 260 10.43 13.21 -3.16
CA ASN A 260 9.26 12.43 -3.55
C ASN A 260 9.33 12.08 -5.04
N LYS A 261 9.63 10.83 -5.34
CA LYS A 261 9.78 10.33 -6.70
C LYS A 261 8.47 10.22 -7.49
N LEU A 262 7.32 10.45 -6.85
CA LEU A 262 6.05 10.59 -7.58
C LEU A 262 6.08 11.78 -8.53
N ALA A 263 6.71 12.88 -8.12
CA ALA A 263 6.89 14.04 -8.99
C ALA A 263 7.59 13.67 -10.31
N LEU A 264 8.63 12.84 -10.25
CA LEU A 264 9.32 12.32 -11.44
C LEU A 264 8.38 11.48 -12.34
N ILE A 265 7.61 10.55 -11.73
CA ILE A 265 6.70 9.64 -12.47
C ILE A 265 5.57 10.41 -13.16
N TYR A 266 4.94 11.34 -12.44
CA TYR A 266 3.73 12.02 -12.90
C TYR A 266 4.02 13.29 -13.71
N ASN A 267 5.07 14.05 -13.39
CA ASN A 267 5.36 15.32 -14.03
C ASN A 267 6.44 15.23 -15.11
N ASP A 268 7.51 14.46 -14.89
CA ASP A 268 8.63 14.40 -15.84
C ASP A 268 8.44 13.25 -16.84
N TRP A 269 8.18 12.04 -16.36
CA TRP A 269 7.92 10.91 -17.26
C TRP A 269 6.54 11.00 -17.92
N ASN A 270 5.56 11.59 -17.24
CA ASN A 270 4.20 11.70 -17.73
C ASN A 270 3.57 10.34 -18.11
N ASP A 271 3.86 9.29 -17.34
CA ASP A 271 3.43 7.94 -17.66
C ASP A 271 1.98 7.66 -17.26
N HIS A 272 1.38 8.56 -16.47
CA HIS A 272 0.04 8.38 -15.93
C HIS A 272 -0.78 9.66 -15.97
N ARG A 273 -2.12 9.51 -15.97
CA ARG A 273 -3.10 10.59 -15.80
C ARG A 273 -4.22 10.12 -14.86
N ALA A 274 -4.89 11.09 -14.23
CA ALA A 274 -6.03 10.85 -13.35
C ALA A 274 -7.09 10.00 -14.06
N ALA A 275 -7.62 9.00 -13.37
CA ALA A 275 -8.63 8.11 -13.93
C ALA A 275 -9.99 8.80 -14.06
N ALA A 276 -10.78 8.32 -15.02
CA ALA A 276 -12.15 8.73 -15.25
C ALA A 276 -13.01 8.62 -14.00
N ASP A 277 -12.78 7.58 -13.21
CA ASP A 277 -13.55 7.27 -12.01
C ASP A 277 -13.42 8.38 -10.96
N ILE A 278 -12.21 8.64 -10.45
CA ILE A 278 -11.99 9.65 -9.41
C ILE A 278 -12.39 11.04 -9.88
N ILE A 279 -12.11 11.39 -11.13
CA ILE A 279 -12.46 12.70 -11.66
C ILE A 279 -13.98 12.86 -11.79
N SER A 280 -14.73 11.84 -12.25
CA SER A 280 -16.18 11.92 -12.38
C SER A 280 -16.90 12.04 -11.02
N TYR A 281 -16.39 11.34 -9.99
CA TYR A 281 -16.89 11.54 -8.62
C TYR A 281 -16.67 12.97 -8.14
N MET A 282 -15.43 13.46 -8.23
CA MET A 282 -15.09 14.79 -7.71
C MET A 282 -15.70 15.93 -8.52
N ASN A 283 -15.89 15.76 -9.83
CA ASN A 283 -16.60 16.73 -10.68
C ASN A 283 -18.08 16.78 -10.31
N GLY A 284 -18.73 15.61 -10.24
CA GLY A 284 -20.15 15.51 -9.92
C GLY A 284 -20.49 16.07 -8.55
N TYR A 285 -19.67 15.78 -7.55
CA TYR A 285 -19.80 16.34 -6.20
C TYR A 285 -19.38 17.81 -6.09
N LYS A 286 -18.78 18.39 -7.15
CA LYS A 286 -18.15 19.73 -7.10
C LYS A 286 -17.12 19.83 -5.97
N ASP A 287 -16.40 18.75 -5.71
CA ASP A 287 -15.53 18.56 -4.55
C ASP A 287 -14.36 19.56 -4.55
N PRO A 288 -14.25 20.44 -3.55
CA PRO A 288 -13.16 21.41 -3.45
C PRO A 288 -11.76 20.79 -3.34
N ARG A 289 -11.65 19.55 -2.82
CA ARG A 289 -10.38 18.82 -2.74
C ARG A 289 -9.79 18.51 -4.12
N ARG A 290 -10.62 18.44 -5.16
CA ARG A 290 -10.21 18.19 -6.54
C ARG A 290 -9.11 19.14 -7.00
N GLU A 291 -9.24 20.43 -6.69
CA GLU A 291 -8.28 21.47 -7.09
C GLU A 291 -6.93 21.38 -6.38
N LYS A 292 -6.90 20.65 -5.25
CA LYS A 292 -5.70 20.36 -4.46
C LYS A 292 -5.03 19.05 -4.86
N MET A 293 -5.80 18.14 -5.44
CA MET A 293 -5.34 16.78 -5.77
C MET A 293 -4.95 16.64 -7.24
N PHE A 294 -5.53 17.47 -8.13
CA PHE A 294 -5.36 17.32 -9.57
C PHE A 294 -5.09 18.66 -10.28
N ILE A 295 -4.36 18.58 -11.38
CA ILE A 295 -4.09 19.67 -12.32
C ILE A 295 -5.02 19.48 -13.53
N LYS A 296 -5.66 20.56 -13.99
CA LYS A 296 -6.50 20.52 -15.18
C LYS A 296 -5.70 20.08 -16.42
N ASN A 297 -6.36 19.46 -17.38
CA ASN A 297 -5.79 19.07 -18.67
C ASN A 297 -5.37 20.27 -19.53
N HIS A 298 -4.64 20.03 -20.63
CA HIS A 298 -4.15 21.02 -21.57
C HIS A 298 -4.51 20.63 -23.01
N PRO A 299 -5.80 20.54 -23.40
CA PRO A 299 -6.23 19.97 -24.68
C PRO A 299 -5.75 20.74 -25.92
N SER A 300 -5.42 22.02 -25.79
CA SER A 300 -4.77 22.82 -26.79
C SER A 300 -3.85 23.85 -26.15
N ALA A 301 -2.81 24.26 -26.84
CA ALA A 301 -1.81 25.20 -26.33
C ALA A 301 -2.34 26.61 -26.04
N ASN A 302 -3.59 26.94 -26.38
CA ASN A 302 -3.96 28.32 -26.65
C ASN A 302 -5.06 28.91 -25.75
N GLU A 303 -5.89 28.15 -25.02
CA GLU A 303 -6.93 28.79 -24.21
C GLU A 303 -7.09 28.13 -22.82
N GLU A 304 -6.84 28.90 -21.77
CA GLU A 304 -7.03 28.50 -20.39
C GLU A 304 -8.51 28.18 -20.07
N SER A 305 -9.45 28.81 -20.79
CA SER A 305 -10.89 28.58 -20.70
C SER A 305 -11.32 27.14 -21.08
N GLU A 306 -10.54 26.46 -21.92
CA GLU A 306 -10.81 25.06 -22.34
C GLU A 306 -10.30 24.01 -21.37
N ARG A 307 -9.48 24.41 -20.40
CA ARG A 307 -8.91 23.50 -19.40
C ARG A 307 -9.96 23.06 -18.39
N LYS A 308 -10.08 21.77 -18.20
CA LYS A 308 -11.01 21.14 -17.26
C LYS A 308 -10.39 19.98 -16.49
N TYR A 309 -11.05 19.51 -15.47
CA TYR A 309 -10.71 18.24 -14.86
C TYR A 309 -11.32 17.13 -15.71
N ALA A 310 -10.45 16.34 -16.32
CA ALA A 310 -10.80 15.27 -17.25
C ALA A 310 -10.04 14.01 -16.91
N GLY A 311 -10.73 12.88 -16.78
CA GLY A 311 -10.14 11.60 -16.38
C GLY A 311 -9.98 10.64 -17.55
N LEU A 312 -8.99 9.75 -17.46
CA LEU A 312 -8.66 8.70 -18.41
C LEU A 312 -9.36 7.38 -18.03
N ARG A 313 -10.07 6.73 -18.96
CA ARG A 313 -10.63 5.39 -18.74
C ARG A 313 -9.52 4.35 -18.59
N ILE A 314 -9.63 3.55 -17.52
CA ILE A 314 -8.70 2.45 -17.25
C ILE A 314 -8.76 1.40 -18.34
N GLY A 315 -7.58 0.93 -18.78
CA GLY A 315 -7.46 -0.04 -19.85
C GLY A 315 -7.63 0.52 -21.26
N SER A 316 -7.66 1.85 -21.42
CA SER A 316 -7.72 2.49 -22.75
C SER A 316 -6.56 2.09 -23.66
N THR A 317 -6.83 1.97 -24.94
CA THR A 317 -5.78 1.87 -25.96
C THR A 317 -5.15 3.24 -26.17
N VAL A 318 -3.88 3.39 -25.77
CA VAL A 318 -3.15 4.64 -25.94
C VAL A 318 -2.64 4.72 -27.38
N SER A 319 -3.25 5.59 -28.18
CA SER A 319 -2.88 5.77 -29.60
C SER A 319 -1.61 6.62 -29.76
N LYS A 320 -1.43 7.61 -28.89
CA LYS A 320 -0.27 8.51 -28.87
C LYS A 320 -0.13 9.12 -27.48
N LYS A 321 1.03 8.92 -26.84
CA LYS A 321 1.31 9.40 -25.48
C LYS A 321 1.00 10.89 -25.29
N SER A 322 1.46 11.76 -26.21
CA SER A 322 1.26 13.21 -26.06
C SER A 322 -0.22 13.61 -26.06
N ALA A 323 -1.06 12.96 -26.85
CA ALA A 323 -2.50 13.26 -26.87
C ALA A 323 -3.17 12.89 -25.54
N PHE A 324 -2.74 11.80 -24.88
CA PHE A 324 -3.24 11.40 -23.57
C PHE A 324 -2.69 12.30 -22.47
N VAL A 325 -1.42 12.68 -22.56
CA VAL A 325 -0.80 13.64 -21.62
C VAL A 325 -1.52 14.97 -21.62
N ASP A 326 -1.86 15.49 -22.79
CA ASP A 326 -2.53 16.78 -22.94
C ASP A 326 -4.05 16.69 -22.70
N GLY A 327 -4.66 15.55 -23.03
CA GLY A 327 -6.11 15.34 -22.97
C GLY A 327 -6.67 15.16 -21.56
N TYR A 328 -5.86 14.67 -20.61
CA TYR A 328 -6.32 14.28 -19.27
C TYR A 328 -5.59 14.99 -18.15
N SER A 329 -6.25 15.09 -16.99
CA SER A 329 -5.73 15.73 -15.78
C SER A 329 -4.58 14.95 -15.17
N ASN A 330 -3.62 15.67 -14.58
CA ASN A 330 -2.51 15.06 -13.85
C ASN A 330 -2.72 15.15 -12.33
N MET A 331 -1.99 14.34 -11.59
CA MET A 331 -1.87 14.46 -10.14
C MET A 331 -1.10 15.73 -9.77
N ALA A 332 -1.61 16.48 -8.81
CA ALA A 332 -0.89 17.61 -8.21
C ALA A 332 0.10 17.06 -7.16
N VAL A 333 1.37 16.97 -7.53
CA VAL A 333 2.44 16.47 -6.66
C VAL A 333 3.74 17.21 -6.91
N SER A 334 4.49 17.49 -5.84
CA SER A 334 5.83 18.08 -5.89
C SER A 334 6.88 17.17 -5.25
N SER A 335 8.14 17.40 -5.56
CA SER A 335 9.27 16.63 -5.01
C SER A 335 9.47 16.81 -3.51
N GLY A 336 8.88 17.85 -2.90
CA GLY A 336 8.93 18.11 -1.47
C GLY A 336 7.79 17.46 -0.67
N ASP A 337 6.79 16.87 -1.34
CA ASP A 337 5.62 16.32 -0.67
C ASP A 337 5.96 15.00 0.05
N PRO A 338 5.40 14.75 1.25
CA PRO A 338 5.54 13.45 1.91
C PRO A 338 4.67 12.39 1.23
N LEU A 339 4.97 11.11 1.50
CA LEU A 339 4.16 9.97 1.04
C LEU A 339 3.25 9.48 2.17
N LEU A 340 1.97 9.43 1.89
CA LEU A 340 0.96 8.95 2.83
C LEU A 340 1.09 7.44 3.08
N TRP A 341 0.96 7.01 4.34
CA TRP A 341 0.76 5.63 4.76
C TRP A 341 -0.65 5.39 5.31
N MET A 342 -1.11 6.31 6.16
CA MET A 342 -2.43 6.28 6.78
C MET A 342 -2.77 7.66 7.34
N ASN A 343 -4.01 8.11 7.15
CA ASN A 343 -4.47 9.38 7.68
C ASN A 343 -5.66 9.24 8.65
N ALA A 344 -5.93 10.32 9.36
CA ALA A 344 -7.02 10.38 10.33
C ALA A 344 -8.40 10.24 9.68
N ALA A 345 -8.55 10.71 8.45
CA ALA A 345 -9.78 10.55 7.69
C ALA A 345 -10.10 9.06 7.49
N GLU A 346 -9.11 8.26 7.07
CA GLU A 346 -9.28 6.81 6.92
C GLU A 346 -9.72 6.14 8.22
N THR A 347 -9.04 6.45 9.33
CA THR A 347 -9.36 5.86 10.63
C THR A 347 -10.78 6.20 11.07
N ASN A 348 -11.24 7.45 10.84
CA ASN A 348 -12.62 7.84 11.14
C ASN A 348 -13.63 7.10 10.26
N PHE A 349 -13.37 6.89 8.97
CA PHE A 349 -14.23 6.06 8.12
C PHE A 349 -14.26 4.59 8.54
N LEU A 350 -13.13 4.03 9.00
CA LEU A 350 -13.10 2.68 9.57
C LEU A 350 -13.92 2.58 10.85
N LEU A 351 -13.87 3.59 11.73
CA LEU A 351 -14.72 3.69 12.92
C LEU A 351 -16.20 3.86 12.56
N SER A 352 -16.51 4.67 11.54
CA SER A 352 -17.87 4.82 11.02
C SER A 352 -18.45 3.47 10.57
N GLU A 353 -17.69 2.69 9.78
CA GLU A 353 -18.10 1.35 9.36
C GLU A 353 -18.21 0.38 10.56
N TYR A 354 -17.31 0.46 11.54
CA TYR A 354 -17.36 -0.34 12.76
C TYR A 354 -18.66 -0.07 13.55
N GLU A 355 -19.00 1.19 13.77
CA GLU A 355 -20.22 1.56 14.48
C GLU A 355 -21.49 1.16 13.68
N LEU A 356 -21.47 1.36 12.36
CA LEU A 356 -22.57 0.97 11.51
C LEU A 356 -22.85 -0.54 11.55
N ARG A 357 -21.79 -1.36 11.48
CA ARG A 357 -21.92 -2.81 11.26
C ARG A 357 -21.92 -3.63 12.54
N PHE A 358 -21.11 -3.27 13.54
CA PHE A 358 -20.91 -4.11 14.72
C PHE A 358 -21.63 -3.61 15.97
N THR A 359 -21.66 -2.31 16.21
CA THR A 359 -22.40 -1.75 17.36
C THR A 359 -23.82 -1.38 17.00
N LYS A 360 -24.11 -1.18 15.69
CA LYS A 360 -25.40 -0.69 15.18
C LYS A 360 -25.77 0.71 15.69
N ASP A 361 -24.77 1.51 16.05
CA ASP A 361 -24.95 2.90 16.45
C ASP A 361 -24.85 3.85 15.24
N ASN A 362 -25.98 4.07 14.56
CA ASN A 362 -26.04 4.92 13.37
C ASN A 362 -25.68 6.39 13.66
N ALA A 363 -25.89 6.87 14.89
CA ALA A 363 -25.55 8.24 15.25
C ALA A 363 -24.03 8.44 15.34
N LYS A 364 -23.33 7.49 15.96
CA LYS A 364 -21.86 7.49 15.99
C LYS A 364 -21.25 7.21 14.63
N ALA A 365 -21.85 6.31 13.84
CA ALA A 365 -21.41 6.06 12.48
C ALA A 365 -21.44 7.35 11.65
N LYS A 366 -22.52 8.14 11.75
CA LYS A 366 -22.63 9.45 11.13
C LYS A 366 -21.54 10.42 11.62
N GLU A 367 -21.36 10.54 12.95
CA GLU A 367 -20.35 11.42 13.54
C GLU A 367 -18.96 11.14 13.00
N TYR A 368 -18.53 9.87 12.95
CA TYR A 368 -17.24 9.47 12.38
C TYR A 368 -17.16 9.70 10.87
N TYR A 369 -18.25 9.48 10.14
CA TYR A 369 -18.32 9.77 8.70
C TYR A 369 -18.06 11.25 8.42
N GLU A 370 -18.82 12.14 9.09
CA GLU A 370 -18.70 13.59 8.94
C GLU A 370 -17.29 14.06 9.35
N GLN A 371 -16.77 13.55 10.48
CA GLN A 371 -15.42 13.87 10.94
C GLN A 371 -14.35 13.42 9.93
N GLY A 372 -14.51 12.24 9.32
CA GLY A 372 -13.63 11.75 8.27
C GLY A 372 -13.59 12.68 7.05
N VAL A 373 -14.74 13.20 6.61
CA VAL A 373 -14.81 14.18 5.52
C VAL A 373 -14.11 15.49 5.92
N ILE A 374 -14.42 16.04 7.09
CA ILE A 374 -13.82 17.29 7.60
C ILE A 374 -12.29 17.16 7.64
N LEU A 375 -11.77 16.09 8.23
CA LEU A 375 -10.33 15.85 8.32
C LEU A 375 -9.67 15.72 6.93
N SER A 376 -10.34 15.09 5.96
CA SER A 376 -9.85 15.02 4.59
C SER A 376 -9.80 16.38 3.89
N PHE A 377 -10.78 17.27 4.15
CA PHE A 377 -10.74 18.64 3.64
C PHE A 377 -9.60 19.44 4.26
N GLU A 378 -9.44 19.38 5.58
CA GLU A 378 -8.35 20.04 6.30
C GLU A 378 -6.98 19.58 5.82
N GLU A 379 -6.78 18.26 5.70
CA GLU A 379 -5.52 17.67 5.22
C GLU A 379 -5.13 18.19 3.83
N ARG A 380 -6.12 18.37 2.94
CA ARG A 380 -5.90 18.89 1.58
C ARG A 380 -5.88 20.42 1.51
N GLY A 381 -6.12 21.13 2.63
CA GLY A 381 -6.25 22.59 2.63
C GLY A 381 -7.43 23.08 1.80
N ALA A 382 -8.50 22.30 1.76
CA ALA A 382 -9.76 22.66 1.14
C ALA A 382 -10.75 23.22 2.18
N THR A 383 -11.72 24.02 1.76
CA THR A 383 -12.78 24.59 2.60
C THR A 383 -14.16 24.17 2.10
N GLY A 384 -15.21 24.35 2.90
CA GLY A 384 -16.59 24.05 2.51
C GLY A 384 -17.02 22.61 2.81
N ALA A 385 -16.41 21.95 3.81
CA ALA A 385 -16.77 20.59 4.22
C ALA A 385 -18.23 20.50 4.71
N GLU A 386 -18.73 21.51 5.41
CA GLU A 386 -20.12 21.55 5.92
C GLU A 386 -21.14 21.62 4.77
N ASP A 387 -20.90 22.48 3.78
CA ASP A 387 -21.75 22.59 2.59
C ASP A 387 -21.71 21.28 1.77
N TYR A 388 -20.54 20.66 1.68
CA TYR A 388 -20.35 19.35 1.02
C TYR A 388 -21.14 18.24 1.71
N LEU A 389 -21.10 18.18 3.04
CA LEU A 389 -21.81 17.19 3.86
C LEU A 389 -23.32 17.39 3.87
N SER A 390 -23.81 18.62 3.67
CA SER A 390 -25.23 18.93 3.60
C SER A 390 -25.84 18.79 2.20
N ASN A 391 -25.03 18.43 1.19
CA ASN A 391 -25.48 18.35 -0.19
C ASN A 391 -26.30 17.07 -0.45
N THR A 392 -27.59 17.25 -0.71
CA THR A 392 -28.55 16.18 -0.95
C THR A 392 -28.84 15.93 -2.44
N THR A 393 -28.18 16.63 -3.36
CA THR A 393 -28.50 16.63 -4.80
C THR A 393 -27.41 16.11 -5.69
N ASP A 394 -26.18 16.48 -5.43
CA ASP A 394 -25.05 16.17 -6.29
C ASP A 394 -24.68 14.68 -6.21
N THR A 395 -24.41 14.08 -7.36
CA THR A 395 -23.98 12.68 -7.56
C THR A 395 -22.82 12.66 -8.53
N PRO A 396 -22.04 11.56 -8.63
CA PRO A 396 -21.00 11.43 -9.64
C PRO A 396 -21.52 11.81 -11.03
N GLU A 397 -20.73 12.54 -11.82
CA GLU A 397 -21.14 12.92 -13.16
C GLU A 397 -21.10 11.74 -14.13
N LEU A 398 -21.88 11.82 -15.22
CA LEU A 398 -21.72 10.91 -16.34
C LEU A 398 -20.38 11.19 -17.02
N TYR A 399 -19.55 10.17 -17.12
CA TYR A 399 -18.26 10.31 -17.74
C TYR A 399 -18.35 10.51 -19.26
N ILE A 400 -17.83 11.64 -19.73
CA ILE A 400 -17.67 11.94 -21.16
C ILE A 400 -16.19 12.05 -21.46
N ASP A 401 -15.71 11.15 -22.33
CA ASP A 401 -14.31 11.12 -22.72
C ASP A 401 -13.93 12.38 -23.54
N PRO A 402 -12.97 13.18 -23.10
CA PRO A 402 -12.55 14.38 -23.83
C PRO A 402 -11.96 14.09 -25.22
N LEU A 403 -11.43 12.87 -25.43
CA LEU A 403 -10.92 12.43 -26.75
C LEU A 403 -11.98 11.66 -27.56
N GLY A 404 -13.19 11.47 -27.02
CA GLY A 404 -14.34 10.90 -27.75
C GLY A 404 -14.31 9.40 -27.96
N ASN A 405 -13.41 8.63 -27.28
CA ASN A 405 -13.23 7.22 -27.56
C ASN A 405 -14.04 6.29 -26.62
N TYR A 406 -14.17 6.65 -25.32
CA TYR A 406 -14.59 5.72 -24.29
C TYR A 406 -15.58 6.32 -23.27
N SER A 407 -16.49 7.18 -23.70
CA SER A 407 -17.55 7.73 -22.83
C SER A 407 -18.41 6.65 -22.22
N ALA A 408 -18.92 6.88 -21.01
CA ALA A 408 -19.84 5.98 -20.35
C ALA A 408 -21.29 6.20 -20.83
N GLU A 409 -22.09 5.15 -20.86
CA GLU A 409 -23.51 5.23 -21.20
C GLU A 409 -24.41 5.59 -20.01
N ARG A 410 -23.91 5.34 -18.77
CA ARG A 410 -24.62 5.60 -17.52
C ARG A 410 -23.66 6.10 -16.44
N LYS A 411 -24.19 6.77 -15.45
CA LYS A 411 -23.44 7.13 -14.25
C LYS A 411 -23.00 5.90 -13.49
N MET A 412 -21.86 6.00 -12.80
CA MET A 412 -21.34 4.92 -11.96
C MET A 412 -22.21 4.69 -10.71
N SER A 413 -22.67 5.76 -10.10
CA SER A 413 -23.40 5.75 -8.84
C SER A 413 -24.36 6.94 -8.74
N GLU A 414 -25.40 6.80 -7.92
CA GLU A 414 -26.28 7.87 -7.46
C GLU A 414 -26.02 8.23 -5.98
N CYS A 415 -24.90 7.74 -5.42
CA CYS A 415 -24.47 8.04 -4.05
C CYS A 415 -24.28 9.54 -3.86
N LYS A 416 -24.78 10.06 -2.76
CA LYS A 416 -24.70 11.48 -2.35
C LYS A 416 -23.84 11.61 -1.10
N THR A 417 -23.42 12.83 -0.81
CA THR A 417 -22.51 13.09 0.32
C THR A 417 -23.24 13.28 1.65
N ALA A 418 -24.48 13.78 1.64
CA ALA A 418 -25.25 13.95 2.87
C ALA A 418 -25.75 12.61 3.41
N TRP A 419 -25.45 12.33 4.68
CA TRP A 419 -25.79 11.07 5.36
C TRP A 419 -27.27 10.71 5.27
N GLU A 420 -28.15 11.70 5.45
CA GLU A 420 -29.59 11.53 5.48
C GLU A 420 -30.24 11.15 4.14
N THR A 421 -29.47 11.08 3.07
CA THR A 421 -29.99 10.72 1.73
C THR A 421 -30.25 9.23 1.57
N VAL A 422 -29.78 8.42 2.51
CA VAL A 422 -30.03 6.97 2.59
C VAL A 422 -30.47 6.60 4.01
N SER A 423 -31.05 5.43 4.20
CA SER A 423 -31.54 4.99 5.51
C SER A 423 -31.17 3.54 5.86
N ASP A 424 -30.59 2.81 4.92
CA ASP A 424 -30.17 1.42 5.09
C ASP A 424 -28.65 1.31 5.25
N GLU A 425 -28.22 0.19 5.84
CA GLU A 425 -26.81 -0.06 6.14
C GLU A 425 -25.95 -0.08 4.88
N GLU A 426 -26.47 -0.60 3.77
CA GLU A 426 -25.74 -0.72 2.51
C GLU A 426 -25.51 0.65 1.86
N GLY A 427 -26.50 1.52 1.86
CA GLY A 427 -26.38 2.89 1.37
C GLY A 427 -25.38 3.71 2.19
N HIS A 428 -25.42 3.60 3.52
CA HIS A 428 -24.41 4.23 4.37
C HIS A 428 -23.01 3.66 4.15
N LEU A 429 -22.89 2.35 3.92
CA LEU A 429 -21.60 1.74 3.58
C LEU A 429 -21.04 2.30 2.26
N GLU A 430 -21.88 2.50 1.24
CA GLU A 430 -21.47 3.15 -0.01
C GLU A 430 -20.94 4.57 0.24
N GLN A 431 -21.65 5.37 1.07
CA GLN A 431 -21.19 6.70 1.44
C GLN A 431 -19.82 6.68 2.14
N ILE A 432 -19.68 5.84 3.17
CA ILE A 432 -18.44 5.71 3.96
C ILE A 432 -17.26 5.33 3.05
N ILE A 433 -17.41 4.27 2.27
CA ILE A 433 -16.31 3.75 1.45
C ILE A 433 -15.97 4.70 0.30
N THR A 434 -16.96 5.36 -0.29
CA THR A 434 -16.72 6.38 -1.33
C THR A 434 -15.90 7.55 -0.78
N GLN A 435 -16.25 8.08 0.40
CA GLN A 435 -15.49 9.17 1.01
C GLN A 435 -14.12 8.72 1.52
N LYS A 436 -14.00 7.51 2.08
CA LYS A 436 -12.72 6.89 2.42
C LYS A 436 -11.81 6.80 1.18
N TRP A 437 -12.34 6.32 0.06
CA TRP A 437 -11.63 6.19 -1.20
C TRP A 437 -11.07 7.53 -1.70
N ILE A 438 -11.86 8.63 -1.64
CA ILE A 438 -11.37 9.97 -1.98
C ILE A 438 -10.26 10.41 -1.01
N ALA A 439 -10.44 10.18 0.29
CA ALA A 439 -9.54 10.66 1.33
C ALA A 439 -8.16 9.99 1.31
N ILE A 440 -8.10 8.68 1.00
CA ILE A 440 -6.84 7.91 1.00
C ILE A 440 -6.07 7.99 -0.33
N PHE A 441 -6.54 8.74 -1.33
CA PHE A 441 -5.75 8.95 -2.56
C PHE A 441 -4.34 9.46 -2.22
N PRO A 442 -3.26 8.89 -2.77
CA PRO A 442 -3.16 7.91 -3.84
C PRO A 442 -2.81 6.46 -3.39
N LEU A 443 -3.31 5.97 -2.26
CA LEU A 443 -3.05 4.61 -1.77
C LEU A 443 -3.84 3.57 -2.58
N GLY A 444 -3.39 3.30 -3.80
CA GLY A 444 -4.12 2.48 -4.76
C GLY A 444 -4.35 1.04 -4.31
N ASN A 445 -3.36 0.40 -3.69
CA ASN A 445 -3.51 -0.97 -3.19
C ASN A 445 -4.57 -1.08 -2.09
N GLU A 446 -4.61 -0.13 -1.15
CA GLU A 446 -5.62 -0.11 -0.09
C GLU A 446 -7.02 0.13 -0.67
N ALA A 447 -7.14 1.11 -1.55
CA ALA A 447 -8.40 1.43 -2.21
C ALA A 447 -8.94 0.28 -3.07
N TRP A 448 -8.06 -0.43 -3.80
CA TRP A 448 -8.42 -1.63 -4.56
C TRP A 448 -8.85 -2.79 -3.65
N ALA A 449 -8.21 -2.96 -2.50
CA ALA A 449 -8.63 -3.96 -1.52
C ALA A 449 -10.01 -3.64 -0.94
N GLU A 450 -10.30 -2.38 -0.61
CA GLU A 450 -11.62 -1.96 -0.14
C GLU A 450 -12.71 -2.11 -1.21
N TYR A 451 -12.41 -1.75 -2.46
CA TYR A 451 -13.31 -2.00 -3.59
C TYR A 451 -13.68 -3.48 -3.71
N ARG A 452 -12.69 -4.38 -3.67
CA ARG A 452 -12.94 -5.83 -3.75
C ARG A 452 -13.74 -6.35 -2.56
N ARG A 453 -13.48 -5.82 -1.35
CA ARG A 453 -14.15 -6.21 -0.11
C ARG A 453 -15.62 -5.79 -0.09
N THR A 454 -15.92 -4.58 -0.55
CA THR A 454 -17.23 -3.93 -0.36
C THR A 454 -18.05 -3.78 -1.63
N GLY A 455 -17.42 -3.75 -2.79
CA GLY A 455 -18.03 -3.36 -4.07
C GLY A 455 -18.14 -1.84 -4.26
N TYR A 456 -17.47 -1.04 -3.39
CA TYR A 456 -17.52 0.41 -3.41
C TYR A 456 -16.11 1.05 -3.44
N PRO A 457 -15.98 2.27 -4.03
CA PRO A 457 -17.02 2.95 -4.78
C PRO A 457 -17.40 2.17 -6.04
N LYS A 458 -18.53 2.46 -6.65
CA LYS A 458 -18.85 1.91 -7.96
C LYS A 458 -17.88 2.51 -8.98
N LEU A 459 -17.21 1.67 -9.75
CA LEU A 459 -16.22 2.06 -10.76
C LEU A 459 -16.76 1.83 -12.17
N LEU A 460 -16.16 2.51 -13.15
CA LEU A 460 -16.43 2.26 -14.57
C LEU A 460 -15.86 0.88 -14.96
N PRO A 461 -16.55 0.12 -15.82
CA PRO A 461 -15.98 -1.11 -16.37
C PRO A 461 -14.64 -0.87 -17.03
N ALA A 462 -13.70 -1.79 -16.93
CA ALA A 462 -12.47 -1.71 -17.70
C ALA A 462 -12.76 -1.73 -19.20
N VAL A 463 -11.98 -0.98 -19.99
CA VAL A 463 -12.24 -0.86 -21.45
C VAL A 463 -12.06 -2.20 -22.17
N GLN A 464 -11.05 -2.97 -21.82
CA GLN A 464 -10.70 -4.22 -22.50
C GLN A 464 -9.95 -5.19 -21.60
N ASN A 465 -10.05 -6.47 -21.94
CA ASN A 465 -9.22 -7.54 -21.40
C ASN A 465 -8.36 -8.14 -22.52
N LEU A 466 -7.05 -7.98 -22.42
CA LEU A 466 -6.06 -8.56 -23.32
C LEU A 466 -5.35 -9.79 -22.70
N GLY A 467 -5.72 -10.15 -21.47
CA GLY A 467 -5.17 -11.29 -20.75
C GLY A 467 -5.84 -12.62 -21.11
N PRO A 468 -5.26 -13.72 -20.62
CA PRO A 468 -5.80 -15.06 -20.86
C PRO A 468 -7.03 -15.37 -20.02
N ASP A 469 -7.24 -14.68 -18.90
CA ASP A 469 -8.31 -14.97 -17.95
C ASP A 469 -9.64 -14.38 -18.43
N LYS A 470 -10.74 -15.11 -18.19
CA LYS A 470 -12.08 -14.56 -18.35
C LYS A 470 -12.40 -13.70 -17.13
N LEU A 471 -12.27 -12.40 -17.28
CA LEU A 471 -12.58 -11.42 -16.26
C LEU A 471 -13.92 -10.75 -16.55
N ASP A 472 -14.67 -10.53 -15.49
CA ASP A 472 -15.79 -9.60 -15.51
C ASP A 472 -15.23 -8.17 -15.50
N LEU A 473 -15.42 -7.47 -16.62
CA LEU A 473 -14.89 -6.11 -16.77
C LEU A 473 -15.57 -5.09 -15.82
N ASP A 474 -16.79 -5.40 -15.38
CA ASP A 474 -17.52 -4.57 -14.41
C ASP A 474 -16.91 -4.68 -12.99
N HIS A 475 -16.24 -5.80 -12.69
CA HIS A 475 -15.69 -6.06 -11.35
C HIS A 475 -14.16 -6.09 -11.29
N HIS A 476 -13.49 -5.86 -12.40
CA HIS A 476 -12.03 -5.76 -12.50
C HIS A 476 -11.27 -7.01 -12.01
N ALA A 477 -9.94 -6.90 -11.85
CA ALA A 477 -9.13 -7.96 -11.26
C ALA A 477 -9.44 -8.15 -9.77
N ARG A 478 -9.52 -9.42 -9.33
CA ARG A 478 -9.76 -9.79 -7.93
C ARG A 478 -8.46 -10.10 -7.17
N ARG A 479 -7.39 -10.41 -7.89
CA ARG A 479 -6.04 -10.65 -7.37
C ARG A 479 -5.00 -10.52 -8.48
N LEU A 480 -3.72 -10.60 -8.10
CA LEU A 480 -2.61 -10.72 -9.03
C LEU A 480 -2.21 -12.19 -9.20
N VAL A 481 -1.71 -12.55 -10.39
CA VAL A 481 -1.13 -13.86 -10.67
C VAL A 481 0.32 -13.93 -10.19
N TYR A 482 0.76 -15.07 -9.69
CA TYR A 482 2.12 -15.25 -9.21
C TYR A 482 3.15 -15.10 -10.34
N PRO A 483 4.38 -14.64 -10.03
CA PRO A 483 5.44 -14.50 -11.03
C PRO A 483 5.91 -15.85 -11.54
N VAL A 484 6.43 -15.85 -12.78
CA VAL A 484 6.90 -17.07 -13.46
C VAL A 484 8.05 -17.74 -12.70
N GLU A 485 8.86 -16.97 -12.01
CA GLU A 485 9.98 -17.43 -11.20
C GLU A 485 9.52 -18.37 -10.07
N GLU A 486 8.36 -18.14 -9.47
CA GLU A 486 7.81 -19.01 -8.41
C GLU A 486 7.44 -20.39 -8.97
N TYR A 487 6.94 -20.47 -10.20
CA TYR A 487 6.66 -21.75 -10.85
C TYR A 487 7.94 -22.58 -11.11
N THR A 488 9.06 -21.91 -11.38
CA THR A 488 10.32 -22.57 -11.71
C THR A 488 11.20 -22.87 -10.50
N SER A 489 11.22 -21.97 -9.51
CA SER A 489 12.11 -22.08 -8.34
C SER A 489 11.43 -22.68 -7.10
N ASN A 490 10.12 -22.54 -6.97
CA ASN A 490 9.32 -22.95 -5.79
C ASN A 490 8.03 -23.71 -6.16
N GLY A 491 7.97 -24.29 -7.34
CA GLY A 491 6.75 -24.79 -8.00
C GLY A 491 5.94 -25.79 -7.17
N VAL A 492 6.57 -26.65 -6.35
CA VAL A 492 5.86 -27.61 -5.48
C VAL A 492 5.04 -26.85 -4.44
N ASN A 493 5.66 -25.92 -3.71
CA ASN A 493 4.99 -25.13 -2.68
C ASN A 493 3.96 -24.16 -3.30
N LEU A 494 4.25 -23.63 -4.50
CA LEU A 494 3.31 -22.79 -5.23
C LEU A 494 2.04 -23.56 -5.64
N ASN A 495 2.16 -24.80 -6.09
CA ASN A 495 0.99 -25.62 -6.44
C ASN A 495 0.14 -25.95 -5.20
N GLU A 496 0.76 -26.16 -4.03
CA GLU A 496 0.04 -26.26 -2.76
C GLU A 496 -0.71 -24.96 -2.46
N ALA A 497 -0.06 -23.80 -2.62
CA ALA A 497 -0.65 -22.48 -2.41
C ALA A 497 -1.84 -22.20 -3.36
N ILE A 498 -1.74 -22.59 -4.62
CA ILE A 498 -2.84 -22.47 -5.60
C ILE A 498 -4.03 -23.38 -5.20
N SER A 499 -3.77 -24.57 -4.67
CA SER A 499 -4.81 -25.44 -4.13
C SER A 499 -5.50 -24.85 -2.92
N ILE A 500 -4.73 -24.25 -1.99
CA ILE A 500 -5.24 -23.51 -0.82
C ILE A 500 -6.11 -22.35 -1.29
N LEU A 501 -5.59 -21.51 -2.21
CA LEU A 501 -6.33 -20.39 -2.80
C LEU A 501 -7.68 -20.84 -3.38
N GLY A 502 -7.69 -21.94 -4.16
CA GLY A 502 -8.92 -22.49 -4.74
C GLY A 502 -9.94 -22.97 -3.71
N SER A 503 -9.47 -23.47 -2.56
CA SER A 503 -10.33 -23.94 -1.45
C SER A 503 -10.86 -22.79 -0.59
N GLU A 504 -10.12 -21.71 -0.43
CA GLU A 504 -10.51 -20.52 0.34
C GLU A 504 -11.38 -19.54 -0.49
N SER A 505 -11.25 -19.58 -1.80
CA SER A 505 -11.95 -18.64 -2.70
C SER A 505 -13.44 -18.91 -2.79
N SER A 506 -14.25 -17.87 -2.65
CA SER A 506 -15.70 -17.93 -2.88
C SER A 506 -16.07 -18.16 -4.36
N SER A 507 -15.15 -17.92 -5.29
CA SER A 507 -15.33 -18.14 -6.73
C SER A 507 -14.74 -19.47 -7.22
N GLY A 508 -14.01 -20.22 -6.35
CA GLY A 508 -13.15 -21.31 -6.78
C GLY A 508 -11.97 -20.77 -7.62
N GLY A 509 -11.37 -21.66 -8.39
CA GLY A 509 -10.35 -21.27 -9.37
C GLY A 509 -8.92 -21.57 -8.93
N GLY A 510 -7.97 -21.10 -9.74
CA GLY A 510 -6.53 -21.28 -9.56
C GLY A 510 -5.79 -19.94 -9.58
N ASP A 511 -4.58 -19.94 -10.12
CA ASP A 511 -3.80 -18.70 -10.27
C ASP A 511 -4.31 -17.85 -11.44
N ALA A 512 -5.48 -17.24 -11.26
CA ALA A 512 -6.13 -16.36 -12.22
C ALA A 512 -6.51 -15.02 -11.58
N MET A 513 -6.49 -13.94 -12.35
CA MET A 513 -6.86 -12.61 -11.87
C MET A 513 -8.35 -12.50 -11.50
N SER A 514 -9.19 -13.42 -11.98
CA SER A 514 -10.62 -13.54 -11.63
C SER A 514 -10.88 -14.26 -10.30
N THR A 515 -9.89 -14.96 -9.75
CA THR A 515 -10.04 -15.72 -8.51
C THR A 515 -10.16 -14.77 -7.31
N ARG A 516 -11.23 -14.93 -6.53
CA ARG A 516 -11.46 -14.11 -5.31
C ARG A 516 -10.56 -14.59 -4.18
N LEU A 517 -10.15 -13.65 -3.34
CA LEU A 517 -9.34 -13.93 -2.15
C LEU A 517 -10.19 -14.43 -0.99
N TRP A 518 -9.58 -15.00 0.05
CA TRP A 518 -10.24 -15.50 1.24
C TRP A 518 -11.21 -14.49 1.87
N TRP A 519 -10.81 -13.22 2.00
CA TRP A 519 -11.66 -12.17 2.57
C TRP A 519 -12.64 -11.54 1.57
N ASP A 520 -12.52 -11.84 0.29
CA ASP A 520 -13.34 -11.27 -0.79
C ASP A 520 -14.58 -12.15 -1.02
N VAL A 521 -15.54 -12.10 -0.10
CA VAL A 521 -16.71 -12.99 -0.07
C VAL A 521 -18.06 -12.30 -0.25
N LYS A 522 -18.11 -10.95 -0.15
CA LYS A 522 -19.37 -10.20 -0.33
C LYS A 522 -19.91 -10.40 -1.75
N PRO A 523 -21.16 -10.83 -1.94
CA PRO A 523 -21.77 -10.89 -3.27
C PRO A 523 -21.94 -9.46 -3.83
N TYR A 524 -21.97 -9.35 -5.16
CA TYR A 524 -22.20 -8.09 -5.88
C TYR A 524 -23.69 -7.88 -6.15
#